data_995c7c95ddd46beb0b84b8396f79c6e0
#
_entry.id   995c7c95ddd46beb0b84b8396f79c6e0
#
_cell.length_a   1.000
_cell.length_b   1.000
_cell.length_c   1.000
_cell.angle_alpha   90.00
_cell.angle_beta   90.00
_cell.angle_gamma   90.00
#
_symmetry.space_group_name_H-M   'P 1'
#
loop_
_entity.id
_entity.type
_entity.pdbx_description
1 polymer ?
#
loop_
_entity_poly.entity_id
_entity_poly.type
_entity_poly.pdbx_seq_one_letter_code
_entity_poly.pdbx_strand_id
1 'polypeptide(L)'
;MTNGLLKLFGRAMVLGALLLVFGRCGSSDDGTPANISAVFMETETTTLDAKGYATDPRLVLTGPVGTAYTVTVTEGGSWCWTSRRTHTTTKSAKLVSANDVVYLYLDDNETGASRRAAVDVVFDGGHEFTLTIDQADYSVPASMDHAWAELPAYVEDSDYRYVTHYAPLSSTVTARNFTICYDTKKRIANWVAYPIHDCYMQGSYNRADTWAYDPDIPSQYQADLSLGSYRSGGIRGHQCMSNHRYVPYSPLLNEQTFYSTNIMPQNSAFNGGSWLSMENTASSKRCADTLYIVTGTYGVQGSGSDKAGTSVAVPEYCWKVLLRTRSGRTGKRVDQITDASQLMAIGFWAKNASSSKNGLKEYLTSVADIEEKTGYKFFTMLDEDIAADVKAQNNPSDWGIN
;
A
#
# COMPACT_ATOMS: atom_id res chain seq x y z
N MET A 1 -25.68 23.20 29.17
CA MET A 1 -26.63 23.13 28.01
C MET A 1 -25.83 23.52 26.80
N THR A 2 -25.59 22.65 25.98
CA THR A 2 -25.78 22.45 24.55
C THR A 2 -24.78 21.44 24.01
N ASN A 3 -25.35 20.40 23.44
CA ASN A 3 -24.77 19.24 22.86
C ASN A 3 -23.87 19.56 21.66
N GLY A 4 -22.66 19.02 21.63
CA GLY A 4 -21.81 18.93 20.47
C GLY A 4 -21.82 17.48 19.94
N LEU A 5 -22.41 17.26 18.77
CA LEU A 5 -22.61 15.98 18.11
C LEU A 5 -21.27 15.28 17.79
N LEU A 6 -21.13 14.09 18.34
CA LEU A 6 -20.23 13.06 17.81
C LEU A 6 -20.72 12.64 16.43
N LYS A 7 -19.99 12.97 15.36
CA LYS A 7 -20.21 12.32 14.05
C LYS A 7 -19.50 10.98 14.04
N LEU A 8 -20.25 9.92 14.29
CA LEU A 8 -19.89 8.56 13.89
C LEU A 8 -19.80 8.52 12.35
N PHE A 9 -18.63 8.17 11.82
CA PHE A 9 -18.53 7.72 10.46
C PHE A 9 -19.16 6.33 10.36
N GLY A 10 -20.40 6.32 9.88
CA GLY A 10 -21.10 5.09 9.57
C GLY A 10 -20.46 4.42 8.34
N ARG A 11 -20.03 3.19 8.51
CA ARG A 11 -19.90 2.25 7.39
C ARG A 11 -21.24 2.23 6.69
N ALA A 12 -21.27 2.62 5.43
CA ALA A 12 -22.45 2.45 4.60
C ALA A 12 -22.72 0.95 4.46
N MET A 13 -23.69 0.44 5.22
CA MET A 13 -24.35 -0.83 4.91
C MET A 13 -25.14 -0.59 3.63
N VAL A 14 -24.64 -1.10 2.51
CA VAL A 14 -25.42 -1.22 1.29
C VAL A 14 -26.42 -2.35 1.53
N LEU A 15 -27.68 -2.00 1.63
CA LEU A 15 -28.79 -2.97 1.69
C LEU A 15 -28.74 -3.81 0.41
N GLY A 16 -28.59 -5.11 0.56
CA GLY A 16 -28.57 -6.06 -0.55
C GLY A 16 -29.88 -6.05 -1.33
N ALA A 17 -29.79 -5.86 -2.63
CA ALA A 17 -30.86 -6.16 -3.55
C ALA A 17 -30.81 -7.67 -3.84
N LEU A 18 -31.90 -8.37 -3.49
CA LEU A 18 -32.10 -9.77 -3.82
C LEU A 18 -32.19 -9.94 -5.35
N LEU A 19 -31.15 -10.48 -5.97
CA LEU A 19 -31.15 -10.78 -7.40
C LEU A 19 -31.94 -12.07 -7.62
N LEU A 20 -33.10 -11.94 -8.24
CA LEU A 20 -33.86 -13.07 -8.78
C LEU A 20 -33.12 -13.56 -10.04
N VAL A 21 -32.56 -14.75 -9.94
CA VAL A 21 -32.01 -15.49 -11.08
C VAL A 21 -33.20 -15.98 -11.94
N PHE A 22 -33.42 -15.35 -13.10
CA PHE A 22 -34.37 -15.85 -14.06
C PHE A 22 -33.69 -16.89 -14.96
N GLY A 23 -33.78 -18.17 -14.58
CA GLY A 23 -33.49 -19.27 -15.47
C GLY A 23 -34.64 -19.46 -16.47
N ARG A 24 -34.39 -19.38 -17.76
CA ARG A 24 -35.34 -19.86 -18.77
C ARG A 24 -35.26 -21.38 -18.82
N CYS A 25 -36.27 -22.05 -18.32
CA CYS A 25 -36.43 -23.49 -18.40
C CYS A 25 -36.99 -23.88 -19.78
N GLY A 26 -36.18 -24.54 -20.60
CA GLY A 26 -36.69 -25.33 -21.73
C GLY A 26 -37.06 -26.72 -21.22
N SER A 27 -38.31 -27.14 -21.39
CA SER A 27 -38.81 -28.44 -20.95
C SER A 27 -38.24 -29.58 -21.78
N SER A 28 -37.54 -30.53 -21.15
CA SER A 28 -37.46 -31.92 -21.63
C SER A 28 -37.83 -32.85 -20.48
N ASP A 29 -38.82 -33.70 -20.78
CA ASP A 29 -39.42 -34.68 -19.93
C ASP A 29 -38.41 -35.79 -19.57
N ASP A 30 -37.95 -35.83 -18.32
CA ASP A 30 -37.64 -37.07 -17.61
C ASP A 30 -37.35 -36.78 -16.11
N GLY A 31 -38.12 -37.35 -15.30
CA GLY A 31 -38.42 -37.38 -13.90
C GLY A 31 -37.27 -37.25 -12.88
N THR A 32 -36.43 -36.30 -12.92
CA THR A 32 -35.77 -35.57 -11.80
C THR A 32 -35.04 -34.34 -12.38
N PRO A 33 -35.39 -33.09 -12.04
CA PRO A 33 -34.65 -31.96 -12.56
C PRO A 33 -33.22 -32.04 -12.06
N ALA A 34 -32.29 -32.21 -12.98
CA ALA A 34 -30.87 -32.05 -12.69
C ALA A 34 -30.71 -30.63 -12.11
N ASN A 35 -30.20 -30.53 -10.88
CA ASN A 35 -29.96 -29.23 -10.24
C ASN A 35 -28.78 -28.57 -10.93
N ILE A 36 -29.07 -27.80 -12.01
CA ILE A 36 -28.09 -27.05 -12.77
C ILE A 36 -28.17 -25.60 -12.34
N SER A 37 -27.03 -25.02 -11.89
CA SER A 37 -26.95 -23.62 -11.49
C SER A 37 -25.55 -23.04 -11.73
N ALA A 38 -25.52 -21.72 -11.82
CA ALA A 38 -24.28 -20.93 -11.81
C ALA A 38 -24.48 -19.75 -10.87
N VAL A 39 -23.64 -19.64 -9.84
CA VAL A 39 -23.69 -18.57 -8.82
C VAL A 39 -22.29 -18.12 -8.44
N PHE A 40 -22.16 -16.89 -7.92
CA PHE A 40 -20.90 -16.48 -7.30
C PHE A 40 -20.74 -17.11 -5.91
N MET A 41 -19.53 -17.56 -5.60
CA MET A 41 -19.22 -18.29 -4.37
C MET A 41 -19.19 -17.38 -3.13
N GLU A 42 -18.67 -16.15 -3.27
CA GLU A 42 -18.35 -15.30 -2.14
C GLU A 42 -19.39 -14.26 -1.81
N THR A 43 -20.40 -14.07 -2.64
CA THR A 43 -21.24 -12.90 -2.49
C THR A 43 -22.71 -13.16 -2.76
N GLU A 44 -23.53 -12.74 -1.83
CA GLU A 44 -24.90 -12.38 -2.11
C GLU A 44 -24.99 -11.04 -2.88
N THR A 45 -23.85 -10.35 -3.08
CA THR A 45 -23.73 -9.07 -3.79
C THR A 45 -22.73 -9.19 -4.95
N THR A 46 -23.10 -8.63 -6.07
CA THR A 46 -22.27 -8.57 -7.28
C THR A 46 -21.30 -7.38 -7.28
N THR A 47 -21.25 -6.59 -6.20
CA THR A 47 -20.38 -5.41 -6.10
C THR A 47 -19.06 -5.81 -5.47
N LEU A 48 -17.99 -5.61 -6.22
CA LEU A 48 -16.62 -5.89 -5.83
C LEU A 48 -15.84 -4.59 -5.58
N ASP A 49 -14.79 -4.71 -4.75
CA ASP A 49 -13.82 -3.65 -4.57
C ASP A 49 -13.18 -3.24 -5.92
N ALA A 50 -12.70 -2.00 -6.01
CA ALA A 50 -11.94 -1.51 -7.16
C ALA A 50 -10.68 -2.34 -7.46
N LYS A 51 -10.17 -3.08 -6.47
CA LYS A 51 -8.97 -3.90 -6.54
C LYS A 51 -9.27 -5.28 -7.12
N GLY A 52 -9.15 -5.42 -8.43
CA GLY A 52 -9.39 -6.68 -9.14
C GLY A 52 -8.50 -7.83 -8.65
N TYR A 53 -7.26 -7.53 -8.33
CA TYR A 53 -6.29 -8.51 -7.84
C TYR A 53 -6.72 -9.17 -6.51
N ALA A 54 -7.30 -8.40 -5.59
CA ALA A 54 -7.69 -8.89 -4.26
C ALA A 54 -9.01 -9.66 -4.24
N THR A 55 -9.81 -9.55 -5.30
CA THR A 55 -11.19 -10.00 -5.32
C THR A 55 -11.57 -10.76 -6.59
N ASP A 56 -10.66 -11.61 -7.11
CA ASP A 56 -10.99 -12.48 -8.25
C ASP A 56 -12.27 -13.28 -7.94
N PRO A 57 -13.38 -13.00 -8.61
CA PRO A 57 -14.65 -13.68 -8.30
C PRO A 57 -14.63 -15.13 -8.76
N ARG A 58 -15.27 -15.98 -7.97
CA ARG A 58 -15.37 -17.42 -8.23
C ARG A 58 -16.80 -17.80 -8.58
N LEU A 59 -16.99 -18.40 -9.74
CA LEU A 59 -18.27 -19.00 -10.14
C LEU A 59 -18.31 -20.45 -9.66
N VAL A 60 -19.36 -20.83 -8.95
CA VAL A 60 -19.69 -22.23 -8.66
C VAL A 60 -20.70 -22.69 -9.70
N LEU A 61 -20.30 -23.67 -10.48
CA LEU A 61 -21.12 -24.32 -11.51
C LEU A 61 -21.56 -25.67 -10.97
N THR A 62 -22.87 -25.83 -10.79
CA THR A 62 -23.50 -27.06 -10.26
C THR A 62 -24.19 -27.85 -11.38
N GLY A 63 -24.00 -29.15 -11.40
CA GLY A 63 -24.66 -30.03 -12.36
C GLY A 63 -24.12 -31.46 -12.35
N PRO A 64 -24.66 -32.37 -13.17
CA PRO A 64 -24.12 -33.71 -13.32
C PRO A 64 -22.69 -33.70 -13.85
N VAL A 65 -21.83 -34.56 -13.28
CA VAL A 65 -20.47 -34.74 -13.74
C VAL A 65 -20.43 -35.10 -15.22
N GLY A 66 -19.57 -34.46 -16.00
CA GLY A 66 -19.45 -34.64 -17.44
C GLY A 66 -20.29 -33.68 -18.29
N THR A 67 -21.23 -32.89 -17.68
CA THR A 67 -21.97 -31.86 -18.40
C THR A 67 -21.03 -30.80 -18.93
N ALA A 68 -21.05 -30.53 -20.24
CA ALA A 68 -20.27 -29.49 -20.86
C ALA A 68 -20.85 -28.11 -20.52
N TYR A 69 -19.94 -27.12 -20.35
CA TYR A 69 -20.32 -25.75 -20.12
C TYR A 69 -19.38 -24.77 -20.86
N THR A 70 -19.90 -23.60 -21.12
CA THR A 70 -19.12 -22.46 -21.62
C THR A 70 -19.40 -21.24 -20.77
N VAL A 71 -18.36 -20.61 -20.27
CA VAL A 71 -18.40 -19.31 -19.56
C VAL A 71 -17.87 -18.27 -20.52
N THR A 72 -18.64 -17.21 -20.77
CA THR A 72 -18.24 -16.11 -21.68
C THR A 72 -18.46 -14.77 -20.99
N VAL A 73 -17.43 -13.92 -20.97
CA VAL A 73 -17.55 -12.51 -20.60
C VAL A 73 -18.11 -11.75 -21.80
N THR A 74 -19.36 -11.35 -21.73
CA THR A 74 -20.11 -10.72 -22.83
C THR A 74 -20.08 -9.20 -22.76
N GLU A 75 -19.83 -8.64 -21.56
CA GLU A 75 -19.58 -7.23 -21.33
C GLU A 75 -18.34 -7.08 -20.42
N GLY A 76 -17.52 -6.04 -20.62
CA GLY A 76 -16.34 -5.79 -19.80
C GLY A 76 -15.10 -6.63 -20.19
N GLY A 77 -15.09 -7.26 -21.35
CA GLY A 77 -14.00 -8.16 -21.79
C GLY A 77 -12.62 -7.51 -21.98
N SER A 78 -12.50 -6.19 -21.85
CA SER A 78 -11.21 -5.50 -21.84
C SER A 78 -10.51 -5.51 -20.46
N TRP A 79 -11.21 -5.87 -19.39
CA TRP A 79 -10.72 -5.82 -18.00
C TRP A 79 -11.23 -6.99 -17.12
N CYS A 80 -12.08 -7.85 -17.66
CA CYS A 80 -12.59 -9.08 -17.01
C CYS A 80 -12.35 -10.27 -17.92
N TRP A 81 -11.71 -11.33 -17.42
CA TRP A 81 -11.31 -12.49 -18.21
C TRP A 81 -11.55 -13.82 -17.51
N THR A 82 -11.61 -14.88 -18.28
CA THR A 82 -11.56 -16.25 -17.80
C THR A 82 -10.14 -16.81 -17.65
N SER A 83 -9.12 -16.03 -18.05
CA SER A 83 -7.70 -16.37 -17.88
C SER A 83 -6.86 -15.09 -17.77
N ARG A 84 -6.18 -14.93 -16.65
CA ARG A 84 -5.25 -13.81 -16.41
C ARG A 84 -4.06 -13.82 -17.36
N ARG A 85 -3.58 -15.00 -17.73
CA ARG A 85 -2.39 -15.13 -18.57
C ARG A 85 -2.63 -14.77 -20.03
N THR A 86 -3.78 -15.14 -20.58
CA THR A 86 -4.10 -15.01 -22.02
C THR A 86 -5.15 -13.94 -22.29
N HIS A 87 -5.73 -13.33 -21.26
CA HIS A 87 -6.82 -12.36 -21.33
C HIS A 87 -7.98 -12.87 -22.21
N THR A 88 -8.26 -14.17 -22.12
CA THR A 88 -9.40 -14.76 -22.84
C THR A 88 -10.70 -14.50 -22.13
N THR A 89 -11.73 -14.18 -22.89
CA THR A 89 -13.07 -13.91 -22.38
C THR A 89 -13.98 -15.16 -22.37
N THR A 90 -13.53 -16.28 -22.93
CA THR A 90 -14.31 -17.52 -23.01
C THR A 90 -13.52 -18.69 -22.48
N LYS A 91 -14.21 -19.56 -21.71
CA LYS A 91 -13.71 -20.84 -21.21
C LYS A 91 -14.77 -21.91 -21.42
N SER A 92 -14.43 -22.98 -22.15
CA SER A 92 -15.27 -24.16 -22.29
C SER A 92 -14.61 -25.36 -21.62
N ALA A 93 -15.39 -26.14 -20.87
CA ALA A 93 -14.93 -27.35 -20.18
C ALA A 93 -16.12 -28.28 -19.87
N LYS A 94 -15.87 -29.35 -19.13
CA LYS A 94 -16.90 -30.23 -18.57
C LYS A 94 -16.78 -30.25 -17.07
N LEU A 95 -17.90 -30.34 -16.36
CA LEU A 95 -17.93 -30.52 -14.91
C LEU A 95 -17.15 -31.78 -14.52
N VAL A 96 -16.14 -31.63 -13.68
CA VAL A 96 -15.34 -32.74 -13.12
C VAL A 96 -15.85 -33.17 -11.74
N SER A 97 -16.64 -32.32 -11.10
CA SER A 97 -17.37 -32.58 -9.86
C SER A 97 -18.77 -32.01 -9.93
N ALA A 98 -19.62 -32.36 -8.97
CA ALA A 98 -20.99 -31.83 -8.90
C ALA A 98 -21.04 -30.28 -8.68
N ASN A 99 -19.95 -29.72 -8.17
CA ASN A 99 -19.75 -28.28 -7.98
C ASN A 99 -18.33 -27.92 -8.43
N ASP A 100 -18.20 -27.42 -9.66
CA ASP A 100 -16.91 -26.93 -10.16
C ASP A 100 -16.76 -25.44 -9.95
N VAL A 101 -15.51 -24.98 -9.78
CA VAL A 101 -15.19 -23.57 -9.58
C VAL A 101 -14.47 -23.02 -10.81
N VAL A 102 -15.01 -21.93 -11.35
CA VAL A 102 -14.39 -21.16 -12.42
C VAL A 102 -14.00 -19.80 -11.89
N TYR A 103 -12.72 -19.46 -12.00
CA TYR A 103 -12.22 -18.14 -11.63
C TYR A 103 -12.41 -17.15 -12.76
N LEU A 104 -12.85 -15.94 -12.41
CA LEU A 104 -12.78 -14.77 -13.25
C LEU A 104 -11.66 -13.86 -12.73
N TYR A 105 -10.99 -13.18 -13.63
CA TYR A 105 -9.85 -12.32 -13.33
C TYR A 105 -10.17 -10.90 -13.76
N LEU A 106 -9.99 -9.95 -12.86
CA LEU A 106 -10.28 -8.54 -13.08
C LEU A 106 -9.01 -7.71 -13.04
N ASP A 107 -8.96 -6.65 -13.84
CA ASP A 107 -8.04 -5.54 -13.59
C ASP A 107 -8.57 -4.62 -12.50
N ASP A 108 -7.66 -3.87 -11.89
CA ASP A 108 -8.03 -2.79 -10.99
C ASP A 108 -8.82 -1.70 -11.76
N ASN A 109 -9.85 -1.14 -11.12
CA ASN A 109 -10.67 -0.11 -11.74
C ASN A 109 -10.18 1.30 -11.37
N GLU A 110 -9.49 1.95 -12.29
CA GLU A 110 -8.99 3.31 -12.14
C GLU A 110 -9.66 4.29 -13.12
N THR A 111 -10.87 3.98 -13.57
CA THR A 111 -11.53 4.76 -14.62
C THR A 111 -12.19 6.04 -14.11
N GLY A 112 -12.27 6.26 -12.79
CA GLY A 112 -12.99 7.38 -12.19
C GLY A 112 -14.49 7.12 -12.04
N ALA A 113 -14.97 5.90 -12.33
CA ALA A 113 -16.35 5.50 -12.16
C ALA A 113 -16.46 3.98 -11.94
N SER A 114 -17.51 3.54 -11.25
CA SER A 114 -17.83 2.11 -11.19
C SER A 114 -18.08 1.56 -12.60
N ARG A 115 -17.72 0.29 -12.81
CA ARG A 115 -17.90 -0.39 -14.10
C ARG A 115 -18.54 -1.76 -13.94
N ARG A 116 -19.15 -2.25 -15.02
CA ARG A 116 -19.90 -3.51 -15.03
C ARG A 116 -19.32 -4.48 -16.05
N ALA A 117 -19.27 -5.77 -15.67
CA ALA A 117 -19.09 -6.88 -16.59
C ALA A 117 -20.34 -7.79 -16.56
N ALA A 118 -20.65 -8.41 -17.67
CA ALA A 118 -21.64 -9.47 -17.78
C ALA A 118 -20.95 -10.78 -18.17
N VAL A 119 -21.38 -11.86 -17.55
CA VAL A 119 -20.85 -13.21 -17.75
C VAL A 119 -21.97 -14.18 -18.02
N ASP A 120 -21.98 -14.78 -19.20
CA ASP A 120 -22.92 -15.81 -19.57
C ASP A 120 -22.32 -17.19 -19.31
N VAL A 121 -23.12 -18.06 -18.69
CA VAL A 121 -22.80 -19.47 -18.48
C VAL A 121 -23.86 -20.31 -19.20
N VAL A 122 -23.40 -21.06 -20.18
CA VAL A 122 -24.23 -21.94 -20.98
C VAL A 122 -23.83 -23.37 -20.72
N PHE A 123 -24.79 -24.22 -20.29
CA PHE A 123 -24.57 -25.65 -20.14
C PHE A 123 -25.11 -26.42 -21.34
N ASP A 124 -24.52 -27.55 -21.63
CA ASP A 124 -25.08 -28.52 -22.57
C ASP A 124 -26.47 -28.96 -22.10
N GLY A 125 -27.45 -28.93 -23.01
CA GLY A 125 -28.86 -29.11 -22.66
C GLY A 125 -29.66 -27.81 -22.58
N GLY A 126 -29.02 -26.64 -22.84
CA GLY A 126 -29.72 -25.36 -23.04
C GLY A 126 -30.03 -24.57 -21.76
N HIS A 127 -29.38 -24.89 -20.64
CA HIS A 127 -29.49 -24.07 -19.43
C HIS A 127 -28.52 -22.88 -19.55
N GLU A 128 -29.04 -21.66 -19.40
CA GLU A 128 -28.30 -20.43 -19.56
C GLU A 128 -28.47 -19.54 -18.31
N PHE A 129 -27.36 -18.94 -17.85
CA PHE A 129 -27.32 -18.02 -16.72
C PHE A 129 -26.51 -16.80 -17.11
N THR A 130 -27.06 -15.62 -16.87
CA THR A 130 -26.30 -14.36 -16.97
C THR A 130 -26.05 -13.82 -15.59
N LEU A 131 -24.77 -13.58 -15.26
CA LEU A 131 -24.30 -13.04 -14.00
C LEU A 131 -23.64 -11.68 -14.26
N THR A 132 -23.78 -10.75 -13.34
CA THR A 132 -23.16 -9.43 -13.47
C THR A 132 -22.18 -9.17 -12.34
N ILE A 133 -21.10 -8.47 -12.65
CA ILE A 133 -20.08 -8.00 -11.72
C ILE A 133 -20.07 -6.49 -11.79
N ASP A 134 -20.38 -5.83 -10.69
CA ASP A 134 -20.16 -4.40 -10.52
C ASP A 134 -18.86 -4.19 -9.76
N GLN A 135 -17.88 -3.52 -10.36
CA GLN A 135 -16.62 -3.18 -9.72
C GLN A 135 -16.61 -1.69 -9.38
N ALA A 136 -16.40 -1.39 -8.11
CA ALA A 136 -16.27 -0.03 -7.61
C ALA A 136 -15.09 0.68 -8.28
N ASP A 137 -15.12 2.01 -8.28
CA ASP A 137 -13.99 2.82 -8.71
C ASP A 137 -12.89 2.84 -7.66
N TYR A 138 -11.65 2.85 -8.12
CA TYR A 138 -10.51 3.08 -7.26
C TYR A 138 -10.35 4.60 -7.05
N SER A 139 -11.01 5.12 -6.04
CA SER A 139 -10.86 6.50 -5.64
C SER A 139 -9.57 6.68 -4.85
N VAL A 140 -8.58 7.30 -5.47
CA VAL A 140 -7.42 7.80 -4.73
C VAL A 140 -7.82 9.11 -4.07
N PRO A 141 -7.62 9.29 -2.76
CA PRO A 141 -7.84 10.57 -2.13
C PRO A 141 -7.04 11.66 -2.85
N ALA A 142 -7.72 12.68 -3.31
CA ALA A 142 -7.08 13.83 -3.98
C ALA A 142 -6.27 14.70 -3.00
N SER A 143 -6.34 14.42 -1.70
CA SER A 143 -5.62 15.14 -0.65
C SER A 143 -5.27 14.20 0.50
N MET A 144 -4.23 14.55 1.26
CA MET A 144 -3.95 13.88 2.52
C MET A 144 -4.98 14.33 3.56
N ASP A 145 -5.75 13.39 4.09
CA ASP A 145 -6.84 13.69 5.05
C ASP A 145 -6.35 14.11 6.43
N HIS A 146 -5.04 14.04 6.68
CA HIS A 146 -4.46 14.26 8.00
C HIS A 146 -3.24 15.16 7.94
N ALA A 147 -3.17 16.08 8.90
CA ALA A 147 -2.02 16.93 9.13
C ALA A 147 -1.20 16.35 10.30
N TRP A 148 -0.27 15.45 10.02
CA TRP A 148 0.71 14.96 11.00
C TRP A 148 2.06 15.64 10.78
N ALA A 149 2.81 15.81 11.86
CA ALA A 149 4.03 16.61 11.85
C ALA A 149 5.13 16.09 10.91
N GLU A 150 5.15 14.80 10.62
CA GLU A 150 6.10 14.19 9.69
C GLU A 150 5.69 14.33 8.22
N LEU A 151 4.42 14.61 7.92
CA LEU A 151 3.98 14.65 6.53
C LEU A 151 4.56 15.86 5.79
N PRO A 152 5.21 15.64 4.63
CA PRO A 152 5.47 16.71 3.68
C PRO A 152 4.16 17.32 3.17
N ALA A 153 4.22 18.56 2.70
CA ALA A 153 3.09 19.19 2.02
C ALA A 153 2.63 18.34 0.84
N TYR A 154 1.33 18.33 0.61
CA TYR A 154 0.73 17.67 -0.55
C TYR A 154 1.24 18.29 -1.86
N VAL A 155 1.57 17.44 -2.81
CA VAL A 155 1.94 17.81 -4.18
C VAL A 155 0.95 17.13 -5.13
N GLU A 156 0.23 17.91 -5.92
CA GLU A 156 -0.67 17.38 -6.92
C GLU A 156 0.12 16.88 -8.13
N ASP A 157 0.04 15.58 -8.42
CA ASP A 157 0.63 14.93 -9.57
C ASP A 157 -0.19 13.68 -9.91
N SER A 158 -0.55 13.52 -11.19
CA SER A 158 -1.37 12.40 -11.67
C SER A 158 -0.73 11.03 -11.46
N ASP A 159 0.60 10.97 -11.34
CA ASP A 159 1.36 9.74 -11.14
C ASP A 159 1.55 9.40 -9.66
N TYR A 160 1.20 10.33 -8.75
CA TYR A 160 1.39 10.12 -7.32
C TYR A 160 0.14 9.51 -6.68
N ARG A 161 0.38 8.60 -5.75
CA ARG A 161 -0.64 7.99 -4.91
C ARG A 161 -0.25 8.18 -3.44
N TYR A 162 -1.18 8.72 -2.66
CA TYR A 162 -1.00 8.96 -1.24
C TYR A 162 -1.81 7.92 -0.46
N VAL A 163 -1.13 7.09 0.32
CA VAL A 163 -1.77 6.05 1.12
C VAL A 163 -1.25 6.11 2.56
N THR A 164 -2.17 6.03 3.52
CA THR A 164 -1.82 5.86 4.93
C THR A 164 -2.25 4.49 5.41
N HIS A 165 -1.28 3.71 5.85
CA HIS A 165 -1.52 2.41 6.45
C HIS A 165 -1.79 2.54 7.94
N TYR A 166 -2.73 1.75 8.42
CA TYR A 166 -3.11 1.63 9.82
C TYR A 166 -2.99 0.20 10.28
N ALA A 167 -2.64 0.03 11.56
CA ALA A 167 -2.62 -1.28 12.20
C ALA A 167 -3.07 -1.18 13.67
N PRO A 168 -3.71 -2.22 14.22
CA PRO A 168 -4.08 -2.22 15.62
C PRO A 168 -2.83 -2.35 16.50
N LEU A 169 -2.73 -1.55 17.55
CA LEU A 169 -1.74 -1.68 18.62
C LEU A 169 -2.29 -2.49 19.80
N SER A 170 -3.61 -2.51 19.95
CA SER A 170 -4.34 -3.30 20.95
C SER A 170 -5.76 -3.58 20.46
N SER A 171 -6.58 -4.24 21.25
CA SER A 171 -7.99 -4.48 20.94
C SER A 171 -8.83 -3.19 20.77
N THR A 172 -8.36 -2.07 21.30
CA THR A 172 -9.09 -0.80 21.33
C THR A 172 -8.39 0.35 20.63
N VAL A 173 -7.11 0.18 20.25
CA VAL A 173 -6.29 1.24 19.65
C VAL A 173 -5.79 0.82 18.28
N THR A 174 -6.20 1.54 17.27
CA THR A 174 -5.63 1.49 15.92
C THR A 174 -4.80 2.74 15.70
N ALA A 175 -3.56 2.59 15.25
CA ALA A 175 -2.66 3.70 14.95
C ALA A 175 -2.23 3.69 13.49
N ARG A 176 -1.87 4.88 12.98
CA ARG A 176 -1.20 4.98 11.69
C ARG A 176 0.14 4.27 11.76
N ASN A 177 0.47 3.53 10.73
CA ASN A 177 1.77 2.87 10.59
C ASN A 177 2.75 3.79 9.87
N PHE A 178 2.45 4.09 8.63
CA PHE A 178 3.19 5.06 7.81
C PHE A 178 2.29 5.60 6.70
N THR A 179 2.68 6.76 6.16
CA THR A 179 2.06 7.35 4.97
C THR A 179 3.09 7.34 3.84
N ILE A 180 2.65 7.05 2.63
CA ILE A 180 3.50 7.04 1.44
C ILE A 180 3.01 8.07 0.41
N CYS A 181 3.95 8.65 -0.33
CA CYS A 181 3.74 9.26 -1.63
C CYS A 181 4.40 8.36 -2.66
N TYR A 182 3.60 7.54 -3.31
CA TYR A 182 4.07 6.53 -4.26
C TYR A 182 4.01 7.08 -5.69
N ASP A 183 5.09 6.91 -6.44
CA ASP A 183 5.17 7.28 -7.85
C ASP A 183 4.94 6.03 -8.71
N THR A 184 3.79 5.99 -9.37
CA THR A 184 3.33 4.84 -10.17
C THR A 184 4.17 4.59 -11.42
N LYS A 185 4.78 5.65 -11.99
CA LYS A 185 5.69 5.51 -13.14
C LYS A 185 7.05 4.98 -12.72
N LYS A 186 7.58 5.47 -11.61
CA LYS A 186 8.86 5.00 -11.06
C LYS A 186 8.74 3.64 -10.38
N ARG A 187 7.55 3.29 -9.88
CA ARG A 187 7.27 2.12 -9.04
C ARG A 187 8.09 2.07 -7.77
N ILE A 188 8.34 3.23 -7.17
CA ILE A 188 8.93 3.43 -5.86
C ILE A 188 8.25 4.61 -5.17
N ALA A 189 8.26 4.65 -3.84
CA ALA A 189 7.78 5.83 -3.14
C ALA A 189 8.78 6.98 -3.28
N ASN A 190 8.27 8.18 -3.59
CA ASN A 190 9.02 9.42 -3.50
C ASN A 190 9.41 9.68 -2.04
N TRP A 191 8.49 9.40 -1.10
CA TRP A 191 8.77 9.40 0.32
C TRP A 191 7.81 8.48 1.11
N VAL A 192 8.29 8.06 2.29
CA VAL A 192 7.53 7.35 3.32
C VAL A 192 7.73 8.10 4.64
N ALA A 193 6.63 8.53 5.26
CA ALA A 193 6.62 9.30 6.50
C ALA A 193 6.00 8.48 7.64
N TYR A 194 6.65 8.45 8.80
CA TYR A 194 6.20 7.65 9.92
C TYR A 194 6.71 8.12 11.28
N PRO A 195 5.93 7.92 12.35
CA PRO A 195 6.36 8.19 13.71
C PRO A 195 7.17 7.03 14.30
N ILE A 196 8.09 7.32 15.19
CA ILE A 196 8.68 6.35 16.13
C ILE A 196 8.32 6.74 17.56
N HIS A 197 7.75 5.79 18.27
CA HIS A 197 7.39 5.88 19.68
C HIS A 197 7.40 4.48 20.28
N ASP A 198 7.46 4.37 21.62
CA ASP A 198 7.49 3.08 22.30
C ASP A 198 6.27 2.19 22.00
N CYS A 199 5.12 2.78 21.69
CA CYS A 199 3.92 2.02 21.34
C CYS A 199 4.05 1.18 20.05
N TYR A 200 5.01 1.49 19.16
CA TYR A 200 5.27 0.73 17.94
C TYR A 200 6.33 -0.35 18.08
N MET A 201 7.04 -0.37 19.21
CA MET A 201 8.24 -1.17 19.42
C MET A 201 8.17 -1.88 20.79
N GLN A 202 7.22 -2.81 20.93
CA GLN A 202 6.94 -3.52 22.18
C GLN A 202 7.37 -4.98 22.09
N GLY A 203 7.96 -5.50 23.17
CA GLY A 203 8.39 -6.90 23.22
C GLY A 203 9.64 -7.18 22.40
N SER A 204 9.72 -8.38 21.82
CA SER A 204 10.84 -8.81 21.00
C SER A 204 10.55 -8.64 19.52
N TYR A 205 11.50 -8.06 18.79
CA TYR A 205 11.39 -7.94 17.34
C TYR A 205 11.38 -9.32 16.67
N ASN A 206 10.36 -9.55 15.85
CA ASN A 206 10.27 -10.70 14.96
C ASN A 206 10.01 -10.19 13.55
N ARG A 207 10.94 -10.43 12.64
CA ARG A 207 10.86 -10.01 11.26
C ARG A 207 9.84 -10.86 10.50
N ALA A 208 8.83 -10.22 9.89
CA ALA A 208 7.76 -10.94 9.21
C ALA A 208 8.21 -11.56 7.86
N ASP A 209 9.07 -10.88 7.11
CA ASP A 209 9.50 -11.29 5.75
C ASP A 209 8.34 -11.64 4.79
N THR A 210 7.16 -11.05 5.01
CA THR A 210 5.91 -11.27 4.27
C THR A 210 5.80 -10.36 3.05
N TRP A 211 6.73 -10.53 2.10
CA TRP A 211 6.80 -9.71 0.89
C TRP A 211 5.53 -9.83 0.05
N ALA A 212 4.86 -8.71 -0.17
CA ALA A 212 3.58 -8.67 -0.86
C ALA A 212 3.39 -7.34 -1.61
N TYR A 213 2.43 -7.33 -2.52
CA TYR A 213 1.88 -6.07 -3.00
C TYR A 213 1.20 -5.31 -1.87
N ASP A 214 1.30 -3.99 -1.94
CA ASP A 214 0.47 -3.10 -1.13
C ASP A 214 -0.97 -3.20 -1.62
N PRO A 215 -1.92 -3.60 -0.75
CA PRO A 215 -3.32 -3.75 -1.18
C PRO A 215 -3.99 -2.41 -1.50
N ASP A 216 -3.41 -1.28 -1.11
CA ASP A 216 -3.96 0.05 -1.33
C ASP A 216 -3.42 0.76 -2.59
N ILE A 217 -2.52 0.12 -3.33
CA ILE A 217 -2.02 0.57 -4.63
C ILE A 217 -2.25 -0.56 -5.66
N PRO A 218 -2.78 -0.27 -6.86
CA PRO A 218 -2.96 -1.30 -7.89
C PRO A 218 -1.66 -2.05 -8.22
N SER A 219 -1.74 -3.37 -8.31
CA SER A 219 -0.58 -4.26 -8.49
C SER A 219 0.21 -3.99 -9.77
N GLN A 220 -0.45 -3.50 -10.81
CA GLN A 220 0.19 -3.13 -12.09
C GLN A 220 1.22 -2.00 -11.96
N TYR A 221 1.10 -1.18 -10.91
CA TYR A 221 2.04 -0.10 -10.61
C TYR A 221 3.13 -0.50 -9.62
N GLN A 222 3.18 -1.76 -9.21
CA GLN A 222 4.10 -2.23 -8.20
C GLN A 222 5.10 -3.25 -8.77
N ALA A 223 6.25 -3.38 -8.12
CA ALA A 223 7.16 -4.49 -8.36
C ALA A 223 6.68 -5.73 -7.58
N ASP A 224 6.77 -6.91 -8.17
CA ASP A 224 6.51 -8.16 -7.46
C ASP A 224 7.75 -8.59 -6.66
N LEU A 225 7.77 -8.22 -5.41
CA LEU A 225 8.85 -8.59 -4.49
C LEU A 225 8.58 -9.91 -3.74
N SER A 226 7.42 -10.53 -3.90
CA SER A 226 7.12 -11.86 -3.33
C SER A 226 8.00 -12.96 -3.93
N LEU A 227 8.37 -12.81 -5.20
CA LEU A 227 9.27 -13.72 -5.92
C LEU A 227 10.75 -13.62 -5.50
N GLY A 228 11.09 -12.67 -4.63
CA GLY A 228 12.44 -12.42 -4.13
C GLY A 228 12.92 -10.98 -4.37
N SER A 229 14.22 -10.74 -4.21
CA SER A 229 14.81 -9.41 -4.44
C SER A 229 14.77 -9.01 -5.91
N TYR A 230 15.07 -7.75 -6.19
CA TYR A 230 15.21 -7.28 -7.56
C TYR A 230 16.19 -8.16 -8.35
N ARG A 231 15.86 -8.39 -9.61
CA ARG A 231 16.73 -9.09 -10.55
C ARG A 231 17.93 -8.22 -10.94
N SER A 232 17.70 -6.92 -11.04
CA SER A 232 18.72 -5.92 -11.36
C SER A 232 18.39 -4.58 -10.68
N GLY A 233 19.39 -3.69 -10.57
CA GLY A 233 19.23 -2.35 -10.03
C GLY A 233 19.52 -2.21 -8.54
N GLY A 234 19.63 -3.31 -7.80
CA GLY A 234 19.94 -3.30 -6.36
C GLY A 234 19.27 -4.41 -5.58
N ILE A 235 19.27 -4.26 -4.26
CA ILE A 235 18.55 -5.14 -3.32
C ILE A 235 17.33 -4.42 -2.76
N ARG A 236 16.44 -5.15 -2.06
CA ARG A 236 15.27 -4.61 -1.37
C ARG A 236 15.70 -3.73 -0.20
N GLY A 237 15.54 -2.42 -0.31
CA GLY A 237 15.80 -1.44 0.74
C GLY A 237 14.49 -0.88 1.30
N HIS A 238 14.31 -0.96 2.63
CA HIS A 238 13.15 -0.39 3.31
C HIS A 238 13.25 1.13 3.41
N GLN A 239 12.12 1.81 3.26
CA GLN A 239 11.99 3.23 3.60
C GLN A 239 11.49 3.39 5.04
N CYS A 240 10.35 2.80 5.42
CA CYS A 240 10.00 2.58 6.81
C CYS A 240 10.64 1.26 7.28
N MET A 241 11.59 1.35 8.20
CA MET A 241 12.36 0.21 8.69
C MET A 241 11.48 -0.78 9.46
N SER A 242 11.55 -2.08 9.12
CA SER A 242 10.75 -3.12 9.77
C SER A 242 11.04 -3.24 11.27
N ASN A 243 12.28 -2.99 11.70
CA ASN A 243 12.66 -2.99 13.11
C ASN A 243 12.08 -1.80 13.92
N HIS A 244 11.39 -0.88 13.29
CA HIS A 244 10.63 0.18 13.98
C HIS A 244 9.16 -0.21 14.20
N ARG A 245 8.77 -1.43 13.85
CA ARG A 245 7.39 -1.92 13.81
C ARG A 245 7.29 -3.33 14.37
N TYR A 246 7.22 -3.45 15.69
CA TYR A 246 6.97 -4.74 16.30
C TYR A 246 6.14 -4.59 17.59
N VAL A 247 4.94 -5.11 17.53
CA VAL A 247 3.98 -5.15 18.64
C VAL A 247 3.42 -6.57 18.71
N PRO A 248 3.51 -7.25 19.84
CA PRO A 248 3.04 -8.64 19.96
C PRO A 248 1.58 -8.84 19.61
N TYR A 249 0.76 -7.82 19.82
CA TYR A 249 -0.67 -7.84 19.50
C TYR A 249 -0.96 -7.87 18.01
N SER A 250 -0.12 -7.24 17.19
CA SER A 250 -0.41 -7.06 15.77
C SER A 250 0.81 -7.31 14.88
N PRO A 251 0.94 -8.49 14.29
CA PRO A 251 1.94 -8.75 13.26
C PRO A 251 1.77 -7.85 12.04
N LEU A 252 0.55 -7.40 11.72
CA LEU A 252 0.23 -6.55 10.58
C LEU A 252 1.10 -5.27 10.56
N LEU A 253 1.43 -4.71 11.73
CA LEU A 253 2.28 -3.53 11.82
C LEU A 253 3.66 -3.76 11.16
N ASN A 254 4.25 -4.94 11.37
CA ASN A 254 5.51 -5.33 10.75
C ASN A 254 5.31 -5.79 9.30
N GLU A 255 4.28 -6.58 9.03
CA GLU A 255 3.96 -7.11 7.70
C GLU A 255 3.80 -6.01 6.65
N GLN A 256 3.12 -4.90 6.98
CA GLN A 256 2.97 -3.76 6.09
C GLN A 256 4.31 -3.14 5.66
N THR A 257 5.37 -3.26 6.47
CA THR A 257 6.69 -2.75 6.07
C THR A 257 7.30 -3.53 4.91
N PHE A 258 6.80 -4.74 4.62
CA PHE A 258 7.21 -5.59 3.49
C PHE A 258 6.36 -5.39 2.24
N TYR A 259 5.42 -4.45 2.25
CA TYR A 259 4.73 -4.05 1.03
C TYR A 259 5.73 -3.46 0.03
N SER A 260 5.60 -3.83 -1.24
CA SER A 260 6.51 -3.39 -2.29
C SER A 260 6.57 -1.86 -2.43
N THR A 261 5.52 -1.15 -2.03
CA THR A 261 5.45 0.31 -2.01
C THR A 261 6.36 0.97 -0.97
N ASN A 262 6.74 0.25 0.09
CA ASN A 262 7.73 0.70 1.08
C ASN A 262 9.17 0.36 0.69
N ILE A 263 9.39 -0.28 -0.46
CA ILE A 263 10.68 -0.85 -0.85
C ILE A 263 11.23 -0.12 -2.08
N MET A 264 12.52 0.16 -2.07
CA MET A 264 13.25 0.76 -3.18
C MET A 264 14.48 -0.06 -3.55
N PRO A 265 14.93 -0.04 -4.82
CA PRO A 265 16.21 -0.64 -5.18
C PRO A 265 17.37 0.15 -4.54
N GLN A 266 18.15 -0.52 -3.69
CA GLN A 266 19.34 0.08 -3.07
C GLN A 266 20.62 -0.68 -3.39
N ASN A 267 21.72 0.05 -3.45
CA ASN A 267 23.04 -0.55 -3.46
C ASN A 267 23.24 -1.38 -2.18
N SER A 268 23.74 -2.61 -2.31
CA SER A 268 23.87 -3.55 -1.18
C SER A 268 24.80 -3.03 -0.08
N ALA A 269 25.96 -2.45 -0.43
CA ALA A 269 26.90 -1.92 0.54
C ALA A 269 26.35 -0.65 1.23
N PHE A 270 25.59 0.16 0.51
CA PHE A 270 24.89 1.32 1.08
C PHE A 270 23.80 0.89 2.06
N ASN A 271 22.94 -0.04 1.66
CA ASN A 271 21.82 -0.54 2.48
C ASN A 271 22.32 -1.11 3.82
N GLY A 272 23.29 -2.03 3.79
CA GLY A 272 23.85 -2.66 4.99
C GLY A 272 24.89 -1.81 5.74
N GLY A 273 25.27 -0.66 5.20
CA GLY A 273 26.28 0.23 5.74
C GLY A 273 25.70 1.57 6.21
N SER A 274 25.89 2.63 5.42
CA SER A 274 25.51 3.99 5.83
C SER A 274 24.02 4.15 6.04
N TRP A 275 23.18 3.49 5.23
CA TRP A 275 21.73 3.54 5.41
C TRP A 275 21.29 2.93 6.74
N LEU A 276 21.78 1.72 7.05
CA LEU A 276 21.54 1.08 8.35
C LEU A 276 22.05 1.92 9.52
N SER A 277 23.18 2.63 9.35
CA SER A 277 23.70 3.54 10.37
C SER A 277 22.79 4.74 10.61
N MET A 278 22.15 5.29 9.56
CA MET A 278 21.12 6.34 9.71
C MET A 278 19.87 5.82 10.44
N GLU A 279 19.45 4.59 10.14
CA GLU A 279 18.32 3.94 10.81
C GLU A 279 18.63 3.67 12.30
N ASN A 280 19.83 3.21 12.61
CA ASN A 280 20.28 3.01 13.98
C ASN A 280 20.37 4.34 14.76
N THR A 281 20.80 5.42 14.10
CA THR A 281 20.77 6.76 14.69
C THR A 281 19.35 7.17 15.06
N ALA A 282 18.40 7.01 14.15
CA ALA A 282 16.99 7.27 14.43
C ALA A 282 16.46 6.42 15.59
N SER A 283 16.75 5.10 15.58
CA SER A 283 16.36 4.18 16.66
C SER A 283 16.90 4.60 18.01
N SER A 284 18.17 5.08 18.07
CA SER A 284 18.82 5.51 19.32
C SER A 284 18.22 6.81 19.88
N LYS A 285 17.52 7.57 19.06
CA LYS A 285 16.87 8.85 19.42
C LYS A 285 15.37 8.71 19.72
N ARG A 286 14.85 7.49 19.77
CA ARG A 286 13.51 7.22 20.31
C ARG A 286 13.37 7.84 21.68
N CYS A 287 12.20 8.36 22.01
CA CYS A 287 11.94 9.09 23.24
C CYS A 287 10.49 8.91 23.71
N ALA A 288 10.18 9.42 24.90
CA ALA A 288 8.82 9.38 25.45
C ALA A 288 7.84 10.29 24.69
N ASP A 289 8.35 11.34 24.03
CA ASP A 289 7.62 12.04 22.98
C ASP A 289 7.74 11.25 21.65
N THR A 290 7.20 11.78 20.57
CA THR A 290 7.33 11.13 19.25
C THR A 290 8.55 11.63 18.50
N LEU A 291 9.35 10.73 17.92
CA LEU A 291 10.29 11.03 16.85
C LEU A 291 9.59 10.84 15.51
N TYR A 292 9.59 11.88 14.70
CA TYR A 292 8.99 11.91 13.36
C TYR A 292 10.07 11.70 12.30
N ILE A 293 9.81 10.83 11.33
CA ILE A 293 10.73 10.48 10.27
C ILE A 293 10.06 10.61 8.91
N VAL A 294 10.75 11.20 7.96
CA VAL A 294 10.46 11.06 6.53
C VAL A 294 11.68 10.47 5.86
N THR A 295 11.47 9.44 5.08
CA THR A 295 12.50 8.81 4.26
C THR A 295 12.10 8.94 2.80
N GLY A 296 13.02 9.27 1.91
CA GLY A 296 12.64 9.42 0.51
C GLY A 296 13.74 9.16 -0.49
N THR A 297 13.36 9.30 -1.75
CA THR A 297 14.19 9.08 -2.93
C THR A 297 14.24 10.36 -3.77
N TYR A 298 15.33 10.53 -4.53
CA TYR A 298 15.46 11.64 -5.47
C TYR A 298 16.30 11.25 -6.67
N GLY A 299 15.91 11.76 -7.84
CA GLY A 299 16.58 11.45 -9.10
C GLY A 299 16.41 9.99 -9.52
N VAL A 300 16.87 9.68 -10.70
CA VAL A 300 16.90 8.30 -11.24
C VAL A 300 18.26 8.11 -11.90
N GLN A 301 19.06 7.16 -11.39
CA GLN A 301 20.37 6.84 -11.96
C GLN A 301 20.31 5.66 -12.95
N GLY A 302 19.16 5.02 -13.09
CA GLY A 302 18.96 3.89 -14.00
C GLY A 302 17.66 3.16 -13.74
N SER A 303 17.48 2.07 -14.45
CA SER A 303 16.33 1.16 -14.30
C SER A 303 16.80 -0.20 -13.81
N GLY A 304 16.10 -0.73 -12.82
CA GLY A 304 16.17 -2.13 -12.41
C GLY A 304 14.94 -2.90 -12.84
N SER A 305 14.86 -4.14 -12.42
CA SER A 305 13.65 -4.96 -12.59
C SER A 305 13.46 -5.91 -11.42
N ASP A 306 12.20 -6.29 -11.15
CA ASP A 306 11.88 -7.43 -10.30
C ASP A 306 12.13 -8.76 -11.05
N LYS A 307 11.81 -9.88 -10.40
CA LYS A 307 11.97 -11.22 -11.01
C LYS A 307 10.92 -11.54 -12.08
N ALA A 308 9.77 -10.86 -12.04
CA ALA A 308 8.74 -10.96 -13.07
C ALA A 308 9.09 -10.16 -14.33
N GLY A 309 10.09 -9.26 -14.26
CA GLY A 309 10.52 -8.42 -15.37
C GLY A 309 9.90 -7.01 -15.35
N THR A 310 9.16 -6.67 -14.27
CA THR A 310 8.60 -5.33 -14.11
C THR A 310 9.72 -4.32 -13.90
N SER A 311 9.76 -3.27 -14.73
CA SER A 311 10.75 -2.21 -14.63
C SER A 311 10.51 -1.33 -13.41
N VAL A 312 11.58 -0.98 -12.70
CA VAL A 312 11.57 -0.15 -11.49
C VAL A 312 12.67 0.90 -11.58
N ALA A 313 12.40 2.14 -11.22
CA ALA A 313 13.43 3.17 -11.17
C ALA A 313 14.43 2.88 -10.03
N VAL A 314 15.72 3.07 -10.32
CA VAL A 314 16.77 3.04 -9.30
C VAL A 314 17.04 4.48 -8.87
N PRO A 315 16.75 4.86 -7.62
CA PRO A 315 16.94 6.24 -7.17
C PRO A 315 18.45 6.59 -7.16
N GLU A 316 18.78 7.81 -7.55
CA GLU A 316 20.15 8.31 -7.49
C GLU A 316 20.55 8.66 -6.06
N TYR A 317 19.63 9.31 -5.32
CA TYR A 317 19.81 9.67 -3.92
C TYR A 317 18.71 9.08 -3.06
N CYS A 318 19.09 8.76 -1.83
CA CYS A 318 18.18 8.43 -0.74
C CYS A 318 18.40 9.45 0.38
N TRP A 319 17.32 9.89 1.02
CA TRP A 319 17.40 10.91 2.06
C TRP A 319 16.52 10.55 3.26
N LYS A 320 16.84 11.15 4.42
CA LYS A 320 16.01 11.10 5.63
C LYS A 320 15.90 12.48 6.26
N VAL A 321 14.73 12.76 6.83
CA VAL A 321 14.45 13.92 7.68
C VAL A 321 13.97 13.41 9.02
N LEU A 322 14.56 13.91 10.10
CA LEU A 322 14.18 13.56 11.47
C LEU A 322 13.77 14.83 12.22
N LEU A 323 12.70 14.74 13.03
CA LEU A 323 12.20 15.80 13.89
C LEU A 323 11.72 15.24 15.23
N ARG A 324 12.10 15.86 16.34
CA ARG A 324 11.56 15.55 17.67
C ARG A 324 11.72 16.74 18.63
N THR A 325 11.09 16.66 19.80
CA THR A 325 11.40 17.55 20.89
C THR A 325 12.80 17.25 21.43
N ARG A 326 13.57 18.29 21.80
CA ARG A 326 14.95 18.14 22.27
C ARG A 326 15.04 17.31 23.55
N SER A 327 14.17 17.60 24.54
CA SER A 327 14.14 16.84 25.80
C SER A 327 13.62 15.41 25.62
N GLY A 328 12.71 15.19 24.68
CA GLY A 328 12.03 13.91 24.43
C GLY A 328 11.03 13.50 25.52
N ARG A 329 10.70 14.39 26.44
CA ARG A 329 9.80 14.13 27.59
C ARG A 329 8.94 15.33 27.93
N THR A 330 8.49 16.08 26.94
CA THR A 330 7.65 17.25 27.14
C THR A 330 6.19 16.90 27.40
N GLY A 331 5.75 15.71 26.96
CA GLY A 331 4.35 15.32 26.89
C GLY A 331 3.55 16.13 25.87
N LYS A 332 4.22 16.86 24.98
CA LYS A 332 3.62 17.68 23.94
C LYS A 332 3.97 17.13 22.56
N ARG A 333 3.07 17.35 21.61
CA ARG A 333 3.40 17.19 20.19
C ARG A 333 4.28 18.36 19.74
N VAL A 334 5.04 18.17 18.68
CA VAL A 334 5.97 19.20 18.16
C VAL A 334 5.25 20.46 17.72
N ASP A 335 4.02 20.37 17.22
CA ASP A 335 3.15 21.50 16.84
C ASP A 335 2.65 22.34 18.03
N GLN A 336 2.81 21.85 19.26
CA GLN A 336 2.49 22.57 20.50
C GLN A 336 3.71 23.27 21.12
N ILE A 337 4.87 23.16 20.45
CA ILE A 337 6.12 23.81 20.89
C ILE A 337 6.23 25.18 20.23
N THR A 338 6.37 26.20 21.06
CA THR A 338 6.42 27.61 20.64
C THR A 338 7.82 28.21 20.70
N ASP A 339 8.85 27.39 20.88
CA ASP A 339 10.25 27.79 20.96
C ASP A 339 11.10 26.80 20.17
N ALA A 340 11.67 27.23 19.05
CA ALA A 340 12.48 26.42 18.17
C ALA A 340 13.67 25.73 18.86
N SER A 341 14.21 26.32 19.92
CA SER A 341 15.30 25.74 20.70
C SER A 341 14.92 24.46 21.44
N GLN A 342 13.62 24.22 21.66
CA GLN A 342 13.09 23.00 22.26
C GLN A 342 12.87 21.86 21.25
N LEU A 343 13.05 22.15 19.97
CA LEU A 343 12.99 21.16 18.89
C LEU A 343 14.39 20.84 18.37
N MET A 344 14.56 19.68 17.80
CA MET A 344 15.75 19.30 17.07
C MET A 344 15.38 18.56 15.79
N ALA A 345 16.04 18.94 14.69
CA ALA A 345 15.88 18.31 13.39
C ALA A 345 17.24 18.06 12.73
N ILE A 346 17.28 17.11 11.81
CA ILE A 346 18.45 16.82 10.98
C ILE A 346 18.02 16.19 9.67
N GLY A 347 18.79 16.45 8.61
CA GLY A 347 18.69 15.82 7.31
C GLY A 347 19.86 14.90 7.02
N PHE A 348 19.62 13.86 6.24
CA PHE A 348 20.64 13.03 5.60
C PHE A 348 20.39 13.00 4.11
N TRP A 349 21.44 13.23 3.31
CA TRP A 349 21.38 13.17 1.86
C TRP A 349 22.51 12.29 1.34
N ALA A 350 22.19 11.15 0.79
CA ALA A 350 23.16 10.13 0.44
C ALA A 350 22.96 9.63 -0.99
N LYS A 351 24.05 9.51 -1.74
CA LYS A 351 24.01 8.83 -3.04
C LYS A 351 23.74 7.34 -2.84
N ASN A 352 22.85 6.75 -3.64
CA ASN A 352 22.56 5.32 -3.63
C ASN A 352 23.70 4.55 -4.32
N ALA A 353 24.85 4.51 -3.67
CA ALA A 353 26.09 3.91 -4.14
C ALA A 353 26.78 3.15 -2.99
N SER A 354 28.10 3.00 -3.00
CA SER A 354 28.84 2.40 -1.88
C SER A 354 28.80 3.31 -0.65
N SER A 355 28.83 2.70 0.55
CA SER A 355 28.91 3.44 1.81
C SER A 355 30.21 4.25 1.93
N SER A 356 30.09 5.41 2.58
CA SER A 356 31.25 6.21 2.97
C SER A 356 32.09 5.52 4.04
N LYS A 357 33.39 5.70 3.96
CA LYS A 357 34.35 5.33 5.01
C LYS A 357 34.48 6.38 6.12
N ASN A 358 33.95 7.60 5.89
CA ASN A 358 34.05 8.73 6.79
C ASN A 358 32.89 8.85 7.79
N GLY A 359 32.02 7.83 7.84
CA GLY A 359 30.88 7.81 8.74
C GLY A 359 29.70 8.67 8.27
N LEU A 360 28.76 8.92 9.19
CA LEU A 360 27.50 9.61 8.86
C LEU A 360 27.65 11.11 8.62
N LYS A 361 28.72 11.74 9.11
CA LYS A 361 28.96 13.20 8.92
C LYS A 361 28.93 13.61 7.44
N GLU A 362 29.39 12.74 6.56
CA GLU A 362 29.46 13.00 5.12
C GLU A 362 28.09 13.14 4.45
N TYR A 363 27.05 12.62 5.09
CA TYR A 363 25.67 12.65 4.58
C TYR A 363 24.79 13.68 5.27
N LEU A 364 25.31 14.37 6.29
CA LEU A 364 24.53 15.34 7.05
C LEU A 364 24.21 16.57 6.20
N THR A 365 23.00 17.02 6.32
CA THR A 365 22.50 18.25 5.71
C THR A 365 21.39 18.85 6.57
N SER A 366 20.98 20.07 6.29
CA SER A 366 19.80 20.65 6.90
C SER A 366 18.51 20.13 6.22
N VAL A 367 17.39 20.24 6.90
CA VAL A 367 16.09 19.94 6.29
C VAL A 367 15.78 20.96 5.19
N ALA A 368 16.19 22.22 5.37
CA ALA A 368 16.07 23.27 4.36
C ALA A 368 16.79 22.91 3.04
N ASP A 369 18.00 22.33 3.12
CA ASP A 369 18.72 21.86 1.93
C ASP A 369 17.98 20.72 1.21
N ILE A 370 17.32 19.84 1.96
CA ILE A 370 16.48 18.76 1.35
C ILE A 370 15.26 19.36 0.67
N GLU A 371 14.61 20.37 1.28
CA GLU A 371 13.51 21.10 0.64
C GLU A 371 13.96 21.77 -0.67
N GLU A 372 15.12 22.40 -0.68
CA GLU A 372 15.67 23.03 -1.88
C GLU A 372 15.92 22.02 -3.00
N LYS A 373 16.48 20.84 -2.66
CA LYS A 373 16.80 19.81 -3.64
C LYS A 373 15.57 19.09 -4.17
N THR A 374 14.56 18.83 -3.32
CA THR A 374 13.42 17.99 -3.65
C THR A 374 12.18 18.76 -4.08
N GLY A 375 12.06 20.01 -3.67
CA GLY A 375 10.86 20.83 -3.80
C GLY A 375 9.78 20.52 -2.76
N TYR A 376 9.94 19.50 -1.92
CA TYR A 376 9.01 19.21 -0.83
C TYR A 376 9.07 20.27 0.25
N LYS A 377 7.99 20.38 1.04
CA LYS A 377 7.91 21.25 2.22
C LYS A 377 7.63 20.37 3.44
N PHE A 378 8.50 20.45 4.43
CA PHE A 378 8.39 19.70 5.67
C PHE A 378 7.86 20.57 6.81
N PHE A 379 7.43 19.92 7.89
CA PHE A 379 7.03 20.54 9.15
C PHE A 379 5.90 21.58 8.99
N THR A 380 4.97 21.30 8.11
CA THR A 380 3.86 22.20 7.76
C THR A 380 2.88 22.47 8.93
N MET A 381 3.00 21.71 10.01
CA MET A 381 2.24 21.91 11.25
C MET A 381 2.91 22.83 12.27
N LEU A 382 4.17 23.17 12.09
CA LEU A 382 4.84 24.13 12.94
C LEU A 382 4.49 25.55 12.51
N ASP A 383 4.53 26.48 13.47
CA ASP A 383 4.58 27.90 13.15
C ASP A 383 5.70 28.18 12.15
N GLU A 384 5.48 29.10 11.20
CA GLU A 384 6.38 29.32 10.07
C GLU A 384 7.79 29.74 10.51
N ASP A 385 7.88 30.62 11.50
CA ASP A 385 9.18 31.10 12.03
C ASP A 385 9.91 29.96 12.75
N ILE A 386 9.18 29.17 13.55
CA ILE A 386 9.72 28.00 14.25
C ILE A 386 10.17 26.96 13.24
N ALA A 387 9.37 26.70 12.20
CA ALA A 387 9.71 25.75 11.16
C ALA A 387 10.98 26.16 10.42
N ALA A 388 11.17 27.46 10.11
CA ALA A 388 12.36 27.97 9.45
C ALA A 388 13.62 27.71 10.28
N ASP A 389 13.58 28.06 11.57
CA ASP A 389 14.71 27.87 12.48
C ASP A 389 15.06 26.39 12.67
N VAL A 390 14.04 25.54 12.80
CA VAL A 390 14.23 24.09 12.99
C VAL A 390 14.77 23.43 11.72
N LYS A 391 14.32 23.82 10.54
CA LYS A 391 14.79 23.31 9.24
C LYS A 391 16.24 23.70 8.95
N ALA A 392 16.71 24.83 9.45
CA ALA A 392 18.09 25.29 9.30
C ALA A 392 19.09 24.52 10.18
N GLN A 393 18.62 23.73 11.16
CA GLN A 393 19.50 22.99 12.06
C GLN A 393 20.30 21.91 11.31
N ASN A 394 21.58 21.81 11.67
CA ASN A 394 22.48 20.75 11.22
C ASN A 394 23.55 20.51 12.28
N ASN A 395 23.14 20.01 13.46
CA ASN A 395 24.06 19.78 14.56
C ASN A 395 24.23 18.27 14.83
N PRO A 396 25.34 17.65 14.40
CA PRO A 396 25.55 16.22 14.55
C PRO A 396 25.58 15.76 16.01
N SER A 397 26.10 16.60 16.93
CA SER A 397 26.22 16.21 18.34
C SER A 397 24.88 15.99 19.03
N ASP A 398 23.82 16.73 18.65
CA ASP A 398 22.46 16.51 19.13
C ASP A 398 21.96 15.08 18.81
N TRP A 399 22.44 14.54 17.71
CA TRP A 399 22.09 13.22 17.22
C TRP A 399 23.09 12.13 17.59
N GLY A 400 24.13 12.47 18.35
CA GLY A 400 25.17 11.52 18.76
C GLY A 400 26.08 11.05 17.60
N ILE A 401 26.24 11.90 16.59
CA ILE A 401 27.09 11.65 15.43
C ILE A 401 28.42 12.38 15.68
N ASN A 402 29.49 11.59 15.93
CA ASN A 402 30.84 12.08 16.29
C ASN A 402 31.78 12.15 15.10
#